data_26f08a6fe068d6c9eaf72d23f2ea9a17
#
_entry.id   26f08a6fe068d6c9eaf72d23f2ea9a17
#
_cell.length_a   1.000
_cell.length_b   1.000
_cell.length_c   1.000
_cell.angle_alpha   90.00
_cell.angle_beta   90.00
_cell.angle_gamma   90.00
#
_symmetry.space_group_name_H-M   'P 1'
#
loop_
_entity.id
_entity.type
_entity.pdbx_description
1 polymer ?
#
loop_
_entity_poly.entity_id
_entity_poly.type
_entity_poly.pdbx_seq_one_letter_code
_entity_poly.pdbx_strand_id
1 'polypeptide(L)'
;STQGYSSAASDVYKRQREDFPILSRTVYGKPLVYLDNGATTQKPRLVIDSIVDEYYSVNANVHRGVHFLSQQATELHEASRETIRQFINARSTREVIFTRGTTESINLIVSSFGEEFMQEGDEVIVSVMEHHSNIVPWQLLAARKGIAIKVIPMNDKGELLLEEYENLFSERTKIVSVTQVSNVLGTINPVKEMIATAHAHGVPVMIDGAQSIPHMKVDVQDLDADFFVFSGHKIYGPTGIGVLYGKEDWLERLPPYQGGGEMIQSVSFEKTVFGELPFKFEAGTPDYIATTGLAKALDYVTGIGLDPIALHEHELTVYAMQRLKEIPNMRIFGEAEHKSSVISFLVGDIHHLDLGTLLDRLGIAVRTGHHCAEPLMRRLGIEGTVRASFAVYNTKEEVDALVAGIERVSKMF
;
A
#
# COMPACT_ATOMS: atom_id res chain seq x y z
N SER A 1 35.31 6.06 -9.56
CA SER A 1 34.90 5.65 -10.92
C SER A 1 33.44 5.22 -10.90
N THR A 2 32.56 6.10 -11.33
CA THR A 2 31.08 5.97 -11.36
C THR A 2 30.58 4.94 -12.39
N GLN A 3 31.40 4.50 -13.34
CA GLN A 3 31.00 3.52 -14.37
C GLN A 3 30.99 2.05 -13.89
N GLY A 4 31.76 1.70 -12.87
CA GLY A 4 31.85 0.31 -12.37
C GLY A 4 30.65 -0.06 -11.45
N TYR A 5 30.06 0.87 -10.75
CA TYR A 5 28.88 0.64 -9.91
C TYR A 5 27.58 0.45 -10.73
N SER A 6 27.47 1.14 -11.87
CA SER A 6 26.29 1.06 -12.75
C SER A 6 26.11 -0.32 -13.42
N SER A 7 27.19 -1.01 -13.79
CA SER A 7 27.10 -2.31 -14.46
C SER A 7 26.79 -3.45 -13.47
N ALA A 8 27.39 -3.45 -12.29
CA ALA A 8 27.16 -4.47 -11.27
C ALA A 8 25.73 -4.38 -10.69
N ALA A 9 25.21 -3.17 -10.46
CA ALA A 9 23.83 -2.97 -10.03
C ALA A 9 22.85 -3.47 -11.10
N SER A 10 23.04 -3.12 -12.38
CA SER A 10 22.17 -3.58 -13.47
C SER A 10 22.14 -5.11 -13.62
N ASP A 11 23.25 -5.79 -13.34
CA ASP A 11 23.33 -7.26 -13.41
C ASP A 11 22.62 -7.93 -12.22
N VAL A 12 22.62 -7.30 -11.04
CA VAL A 12 21.87 -7.78 -9.87
C VAL A 12 20.37 -7.72 -10.17
N TYR A 13 19.85 -6.62 -10.71
CA TYR A 13 18.43 -6.47 -11.00
C TYR A 13 17.94 -7.34 -12.17
N LYS A 14 18.80 -7.64 -13.15
CA LYS A 14 18.50 -8.62 -14.21
C LYS A 14 18.31 -10.04 -13.65
N ARG A 15 19.12 -10.44 -12.66
CA ARG A 15 18.95 -11.72 -11.96
C ARG A 15 17.64 -11.78 -11.19
N GLN A 16 17.27 -10.70 -10.50
CA GLN A 16 16.00 -10.64 -9.76
C GLN A 16 14.78 -10.80 -10.65
N ARG A 17 14.83 -10.32 -11.92
CA ARG A 17 13.74 -10.52 -12.87
C ARG A 17 13.46 -12.00 -13.15
N GLU A 18 14.47 -12.88 -13.09
CA GLU A 18 14.35 -14.33 -13.28
C GLU A 18 13.53 -14.99 -12.16
N ASP A 19 13.47 -14.37 -10.97
CA ASP A 19 12.65 -14.84 -9.85
C ASP A 19 11.14 -14.68 -10.12
N PHE A 20 10.76 -13.90 -11.15
CA PHE A 20 9.37 -13.59 -11.49
C PHE A 20 8.97 -14.24 -12.83
N PRO A 21 8.51 -15.50 -12.84
CA PRO A 21 8.27 -16.27 -14.07
C PRO A 21 7.31 -15.61 -15.06
N ILE A 22 6.32 -14.87 -14.56
CA ILE A 22 5.30 -14.20 -15.38
C ILE A 22 5.92 -13.14 -16.31
N LEU A 23 7.06 -12.54 -15.95
CA LEU A 23 7.70 -11.48 -16.73
C LEU A 23 8.35 -12.00 -18.04
N SER A 24 8.48 -13.32 -18.19
CA SER A 24 8.91 -13.96 -19.43
C SER A 24 7.79 -14.18 -20.45
N ARG A 25 6.53 -13.87 -20.10
CA ARG A 25 5.40 -14.04 -21.01
C ARG A 25 5.45 -13.11 -22.21
N THR A 26 4.83 -13.56 -23.28
CA THR A 26 4.46 -12.72 -24.41
C THR A 26 2.98 -12.39 -24.37
N VAL A 27 2.61 -11.16 -24.73
CA VAL A 27 1.25 -10.66 -24.85
C VAL A 27 1.07 -10.10 -26.24
N TYR A 28 0.08 -10.60 -26.98
CA TYR A 28 -0.14 -10.29 -28.42
C TYR A 28 1.13 -10.48 -29.29
N GLY A 29 1.94 -11.50 -28.98
CA GLY A 29 3.20 -11.77 -29.66
C GLY A 29 4.34 -10.78 -29.35
N LYS A 30 4.20 -9.95 -28.33
CA LYS A 30 5.21 -8.98 -27.82
C LYS A 30 5.69 -9.39 -26.44
N PRO A 31 6.95 -9.11 -26.07
CA PRO A 31 7.40 -9.25 -24.69
C PRO A 31 6.51 -8.43 -23.74
N LEU A 32 6.18 -8.98 -22.59
CA LEU A 32 5.43 -8.25 -21.56
C LEU A 32 6.29 -7.16 -20.94
N VAL A 33 5.80 -5.93 -20.98
CA VAL A 33 6.30 -4.77 -20.21
C VAL A 33 5.28 -4.44 -19.15
N TYR A 34 5.53 -4.85 -17.89
CA TYR A 34 4.57 -4.70 -16.80
C TYR A 34 4.88 -3.46 -15.95
N LEU A 35 4.07 -2.42 -16.09
CA LEU A 35 4.22 -1.11 -15.43
C LEU A 35 2.98 -0.75 -14.59
N ASP A 36 2.20 -1.74 -14.13
CA ASP A 36 1.02 -1.52 -13.25
C ASP A 36 1.27 -1.99 -11.80
N ASN A 37 2.51 -1.82 -11.32
CA ASN A 37 2.93 -2.26 -9.98
C ASN A 37 2.21 -1.53 -8.83
N GLY A 38 1.82 -0.28 -9.02
CA GLY A 38 1.02 0.48 -8.05
C GLY A 38 -0.39 -0.10 -7.83
N ALA A 39 -0.89 -0.95 -8.73
CA ALA A 39 -2.12 -1.71 -8.52
C ALA A 39 -1.83 -3.04 -7.81
N THR A 40 -0.88 -3.82 -8.32
CA THR A 40 -0.37 -5.06 -7.70
C THR A 40 0.99 -5.39 -8.28
N THR A 41 1.93 -5.83 -7.46
CA THR A 41 3.23 -6.33 -7.93
C THR A 41 3.12 -7.77 -8.41
N GLN A 42 4.04 -8.22 -9.25
CA GLN A 42 4.21 -9.63 -9.56
C GLN A 42 4.81 -10.40 -8.36
N LYS A 43 4.67 -11.71 -8.36
CA LYS A 43 5.08 -12.56 -7.23
C LYS A 43 6.32 -13.36 -7.60
N PRO A 44 7.36 -13.35 -6.76
CA PRO A 44 8.53 -14.19 -6.99
C PRO A 44 8.17 -15.67 -6.75
N ARG A 45 8.89 -16.55 -7.43
CA ARG A 45 8.71 -18.02 -7.33
C ARG A 45 8.69 -18.48 -5.86
N LEU A 46 9.61 -17.97 -5.05
CA LEU A 46 9.72 -18.30 -3.63
C LEU A 46 8.38 -18.13 -2.87
N VAL A 47 7.64 -17.07 -3.16
CA VAL A 47 6.33 -16.80 -2.53
C VAL A 47 5.28 -17.80 -3.00
N ILE A 48 5.25 -18.08 -4.31
CA ILE A 48 4.29 -19.03 -4.90
C ILE A 48 4.56 -20.43 -4.37
N ASP A 49 5.81 -20.85 -4.39
CA ASP A 49 6.21 -22.19 -3.93
C ASP A 49 5.91 -22.38 -2.44
N SER A 50 6.13 -21.36 -1.59
CA SER A 50 5.80 -21.46 -0.16
C SER A 50 4.31 -21.71 0.10
N ILE A 51 3.43 -21.09 -0.67
CA ILE A 51 1.97 -21.31 -0.58
C ILE A 51 1.61 -22.73 -1.00
N VAL A 52 2.18 -23.20 -2.11
CA VAL A 52 1.95 -24.56 -2.62
C VAL A 52 2.47 -25.60 -1.63
N ASP A 53 3.68 -25.43 -1.12
CA ASP A 53 4.32 -26.35 -0.20
C ASP A 53 3.56 -26.45 1.12
N GLU A 54 3.04 -25.34 1.65
CA GLU A 54 2.26 -25.36 2.88
C GLU A 54 0.94 -26.13 2.71
N TYR A 55 0.23 -25.95 1.59
CA TYR A 55 -0.95 -26.76 1.28
C TYR A 55 -0.66 -28.24 1.16
N TYR A 56 0.48 -28.63 0.60
CA TYR A 56 0.84 -30.02 0.44
C TYR A 56 1.37 -30.70 1.70
N SER A 57 1.98 -29.93 2.61
CA SER A 57 2.75 -30.54 3.72
C SER A 57 2.23 -30.21 5.13
N VAL A 58 1.60 -29.05 5.35
CA VAL A 58 1.31 -28.54 6.71
C VAL A 58 -0.14 -28.05 6.86
N ASN A 59 -0.98 -28.20 5.86
CA ASN A 59 -2.34 -27.66 5.88
C ASN A 59 -3.20 -28.19 7.03
N ALA A 60 -3.47 -27.34 8.04
CA ALA A 60 -4.37 -27.61 9.16
C ALA A 60 -4.85 -26.27 9.77
N ASN A 61 -6.02 -26.30 10.45
CA ASN A 61 -6.47 -25.12 11.20
C ASN A 61 -5.49 -24.79 12.34
N VAL A 62 -5.30 -23.49 12.56
CA VAL A 62 -4.33 -22.96 13.53
C VAL A 62 -4.93 -22.78 14.93
N HIS A 63 -4.09 -22.64 15.95
CA HIS A 63 -4.31 -22.32 17.37
C HIS A 63 -5.05 -23.38 18.20
N ARG A 64 -6.11 -24.03 17.70
CA ARG A 64 -6.97 -24.89 18.52
C ARG A 64 -6.74 -26.40 18.35
N GLY A 65 -6.00 -26.80 17.33
CA GLY A 65 -5.71 -28.21 17.10
C GLY A 65 -4.60 -28.73 18.01
N VAL A 66 -4.81 -29.92 18.56
CA VAL A 66 -3.80 -30.60 19.44
C VAL A 66 -2.91 -31.58 18.67
N HIS A 67 -3.14 -31.72 17.37
CA HIS A 67 -2.37 -32.64 16.53
C HIS A 67 -1.20 -31.93 15.83
N PHE A 68 -0.23 -32.73 15.39
CA PHE A 68 1.04 -32.25 14.83
C PHE A 68 0.91 -31.20 13.72
N LEU A 69 0.06 -31.43 12.71
CA LEU A 69 -0.11 -30.48 11.61
C LEU A 69 -0.65 -29.14 12.08
N SER A 70 -1.60 -29.11 13.03
CA SER A 70 -2.13 -27.88 13.57
C SER A 70 -1.08 -27.07 14.34
N GLN A 71 -0.21 -27.78 15.08
CA GLN A 71 0.91 -27.12 15.77
C GLN A 71 1.89 -26.50 14.77
N GLN A 72 2.28 -27.24 13.73
CA GLN A 72 3.15 -26.71 12.68
C GLN A 72 2.54 -25.52 11.92
N ALA A 73 1.25 -25.59 11.53
CA ALA A 73 0.56 -24.49 10.87
C ALA A 73 0.50 -23.25 11.79
N THR A 74 0.26 -23.46 13.09
CA THR A 74 0.26 -22.37 14.09
C THR A 74 1.64 -21.72 14.20
N GLU A 75 2.70 -22.53 14.27
CA GLU A 75 4.08 -22.04 14.34
C GLU A 75 4.45 -21.21 13.12
N LEU A 76 4.08 -21.65 11.91
CA LEU A 76 4.31 -20.89 10.67
C LEU A 76 3.53 -19.57 10.64
N HIS A 77 2.26 -19.60 11.04
CA HIS A 77 1.41 -18.43 11.10
C HIS A 77 1.95 -17.37 12.08
N GLU A 78 2.32 -17.78 13.30
CA GLU A 78 2.86 -16.85 14.31
C GLU A 78 4.29 -16.41 13.99
N ALA A 79 5.13 -17.27 13.38
CA ALA A 79 6.44 -16.87 12.86
C ALA A 79 6.29 -15.81 11.75
N SER A 80 5.24 -15.89 10.93
CA SER A 80 4.93 -14.88 9.92
C SER A 80 4.58 -13.53 10.57
N ARG A 81 3.84 -13.54 11.67
CA ARG A 81 3.55 -12.32 12.45
C ARG A 81 4.83 -11.68 13.01
N GLU A 82 5.75 -12.51 13.50
CA GLU A 82 7.05 -12.04 13.99
C GLU A 82 7.90 -11.45 12.86
N THR A 83 7.93 -12.05 11.67
CA THR A 83 8.59 -11.48 10.49
C THR A 83 8.04 -10.09 10.16
N ILE A 84 6.72 -9.92 10.18
CA ILE A 84 6.08 -8.63 9.93
C ILE A 84 6.43 -7.62 11.02
N ARG A 85 6.37 -8.03 12.30
CA ARG A 85 6.76 -7.20 13.44
C ARG A 85 8.17 -6.62 13.24
N GLN A 86 9.12 -7.48 12.86
CA GLN A 86 10.51 -7.06 12.61
C GLN A 86 10.61 -6.14 11.40
N PHE A 87 9.90 -6.45 10.31
CA PHE A 87 9.97 -5.71 9.06
C PHE A 87 9.54 -4.24 9.23
N ILE A 88 8.50 -3.99 10.01
CA ILE A 88 8.00 -2.62 10.29
C ILE A 88 8.55 -2.03 11.59
N ASN A 89 9.41 -2.76 12.31
CA ASN A 89 9.95 -2.40 13.62
C ASN A 89 8.86 -2.13 14.67
N ALA A 90 7.79 -2.93 14.73
CA ALA A 90 6.81 -2.86 15.82
C ALA A 90 7.43 -3.41 17.13
N ARG A 91 6.94 -2.95 18.28
CA ARG A 91 7.46 -3.36 19.61
C ARG A 91 7.11 -4.80 19.94
N SER A 92 5.92 -5.22 19.56
CA SER A 92 5.35 -6.52 19.93
C SER A 92 4.52 -7.09 18.79
N THR A 93 4.42 -8.41 18.71
CA THR A 93 3.46 -9.11 17.84
C THR A 93 2.00 -8.80 18.20
N ARG A 94 1.73 -8.33 19.43
CA ARG A 94 0.42 -7.87 19.88
C ARG A 94 -0.07 -6.62 19.12
N GLU A 95 0.85 -5.88 18.50
CA GLU A 95 0.57 -4.69 17.68
C GLU A 95 0.34 -5.00 16.19
N VAL A 96 0.46 -6.27 15.79
CA VAL A 96 0.36 -6.72 14.38
C VAL A 96 -0.91 -7.56 14.21
N ILE A 97 -1.88 -7.03 13.46
CA ILE A 97 -3.17 -7.66 13.22
C ILE A 97 -3.27 -8.02 11.75
N PHE A 98 -3.62 -9.28 11.45
CA PHE A 98 -3.90 -9.74 10.10
C PHE A 98 -5.29 -9.31 9.65
N THR A 99 -5.37 -8.80 8.43
CA THR A 99 -6.61 -8.41 7.75
C THR A 99 -6.56 -8.91 6.30
N ARG A 100 -7.62 -8.68 5.52
CA ARG A 100 -7.63 -9.02 4.09
C ARG A 100 -6.91 -7.99 3.21
N GLY A 101 -6.48 -6.87 3.77
CA GLY A 101 -5.80 -5.79 3.05
C GLY A 101 -6.02 -4.44 3.70
N THR A 102 -5.40 -3.41 3.13
CA THR A 102 -5.48 -2.01 3.59
C THR A 102 -6.92 -1.54 3.77
N THR A 103 -7.82 -1.86 2.84
CA THR A 103 -9.21 -1.45 2.92
C THR A 103 -9.90 -1.99 4.18
N GLU A 104 -9.71 -3.27 4.52
CA GLU A 104 -10.28 -3.83 5.74
C GLU A 104 -9.61 -3.24 6.98
N SER A 105 -8.29 -3.05 6.98
CA SER A 105 -7.57 -2.42 8.08
C SER A 105 -8.11 -1.03 8.40
N ILE A 106 -8.35 -0.20 7.38
CA ILE A 106 -8.94 1.13 7.55
C ILE A 106 -10.39 1.00 8.07
N ASN A 107 -11.20 0.12 7.50
CA ASN A 107 -12.59 -0.09 7.97
C ASN A 107 -12.63 -0.57 9.43
N LEU A 108 -11.69 -1.41 9.87
CA LEU A 108 -11.56 -1.84 11.25
C LEU A 108 -11.34 -0.62 12.16
N ILE A 109 -10.35 0.22 11.84
CA ILE A 109 -10.08 1.43 12.65
C ILE A 109 -11.27 2.39 12.60
N VAL A 110 -11.81 2.69 11.43
CA VAL A 110 -12.96 3.60 11.30
C VAL A 110 -14.17 3.10 12.10
N SER A 111 -14.44 1.80 12.07
CA SER A 111 -15.54 1.21 12.81
C SER A 111 -15.30 1.21 14.32
N SER A 112 -14.16 0.66 14.77
CA SER A 112 -13.85 0.51 16.19
C SER A 112 -13.55 1.86 16.86
N PHE A 113 -12.70 2.69 16.25
CA PHE A 113 -12.38 4.02 16.75
C PHE A 113 -13.57 4.96 16.67
N GLY A 114 -14.31 4.93 15.55
CA GLY A 114 -15.50 5.75 15.35
C GLY A 114 -16.60 5.42 16.34
N GLU A 115 -16.78 4.14 16.71
CA GLU A 115 -17.78 3.74 17.69
C GLU A 115 -17.42 4.22 19.10
N GLU A 116 -16.16 4.04 19.50
CA GLU A 116 -15.71 4.27 20.87
C GLU A 116 -15.39 5.75 21.16
N PHE A 117 -14.77 6.47 20.20
CA PHE A 117 -14.15 7.77 20.45
C PHE A 117 -14.77 8.94 19.68
N MET A 118 -15.73 8.71 18.79
CA MET A 118 -16.33 9.77 17.98
C MET A 118 -17.81 9.91 18.19
N GLN A 119 -18.29 11.15 18.22
CA GLN A 119 -19.69 11.53 18.34
C GLN A 119 -20.06 12.60 17.30
N GLU A 120 -21.31 12.99 17.23
CA GLU A 120 -21.81 14.03 16.32
C GLU A 120 -21.00 15.32 16.43
N GLY A 121 -20.59 15.85 15.30
CA GLY A 121 -19.77 17.06 15.17
C GLY A 121 -18.26 16.86 15.39
N ASP A 122 -17.80 15.66 15.75
CA ASP A 122 -16.37 15.36 15.77
C ASP A 122 -15.81 15.29 14.35
N GLU A 123 -14.49 15.43 14.21
CA GLU A 123 -13.82 15.64 12.93
C GLU A 123 -12.71 14.61 12.72
N VAL A 124 -12.60 14.15 11.46
CA VAL A 124 -11.43 13.46 10.94
C VAL A 124 -10.73 14.32 9.89
N ILE A 125 -9.41 14.37 9.93
CA ILE A 125 -8.60 15.05 8.90
C ILE A 125 -8.04 13.98 7.95
N VAL A 126 -8.29 14.17 6.64
CA VAL A 126 -7.73 13.35 5.55
C VAL A 126 -7.05 14.27 4.54
N SER A 127 -6.30 13.73 3.57
CA SER A 127 -5.74 14.56 2.50
C SER A 127 -6.57 14.49 1.22
N VAL A 128 -6.37 15.46 0.32
CA VAL A 128 -7.02 15.50 -1.00
C VAL A 128 -6.55 14.37 -1.93
N MET A 129 -5.42 13.72 -1.60
CA MET A 129 -4.82 12.67 -2.42
C MET A 129 -5.10 11.24 -1.91
N GLU A 130 -6.06 11.09 -0.98
CA GLU A 130 -6.38 9.77 -0.43
C GLU A 130 -6.99 8.83 -1.49
N HIS A 131 -6.63 7.54 -1.38
CA HIS A 131 -7.34 6.46 -2.05
C HIS A 131 -8.77 6.34 -1.49
N HIS A 132 -9.74 5.88 -2.29
CA HIS A 132 -11.13 5.70 -1.87
C HIS A 132 -11.27 4.88 -0.58
N SER A 133 -10.37 3.92 -0.33
CA SER A 133 -10.36 3.13 0.92
C SER A 133 -10.13 3.96 2.18
N ASN A 134 -9.55 5.17 2.05
CA ASN A 134 -9.33 6.10 3.15
C ASN A 134 -10.25 7.34 3.10
N ILE A 135 -11.30 7.29 2.29
CA ILE A 135 -12.35 8.32 2.21
C ILE A 135 -13.71 7.71 2.54
N VAL A 136 -14.09 6.66 1.80
CA VAL A 136 -15.44 6.08 1.87
C VAL A 136 -15.80 5.55 3.26
N PRO A 137 -14.92 4.85 4.00
CA PRO A 137 -15.25 4.42 5.37
C PRO A 137 -15.59 5.60 6.29
N TRP A 138 -14.88 6.73 6.19
CA TRP A 138 -15.17 7.95 6.95
C TRP A 138 -16.51 8.57 6.54
N GLN A 139 -16.85 8.55 5.24
CA GLN A 139 -18.18 9.01 4.78
C GLN A 139 -19.31 8.12 5.32
N LEU A 140 -19.09 6.80 5.37
CA LEU A 140 -20.07 5.89 5.99
C LEU A 140 -20.25 6.17 7.50
N LEU A 141 -19.16 6.48 8.21
CA LEU A 141 -19.23 6.88 9.61
C LEU A 141 -19.92 8.25 9.76
N ALA A 142 -19.62 9.21 8.88
CA ALA A 142 -20.26 10.52 8.86
C ALA A 142 -21.78 10.40 8.68
N ALA A 143 -22.22 9.53 7.78
CA ALA A 143 -23.66 9.28 7.57
C ALA A 143 -24.35 8.66 8.80
N ARG A 144 -23.63 7.87 9.61
CA ARG A 144 -24.20 7.22 10.81
C ARG A 144 -24.12 8.09 12.06
N LYS A 145 -23.00 8.80 12.25
CA LYS A 145 -22.69 9.51 13.50
C LYS A 145 -22.65 11.03 13.38
N GLY A 146 -22.78 11.59 12.17
CA GLY A 146 -22.74 13.05 12.00
C GLY A 146 -21.36 13.67 12.20
N ILE A 147 -20.28 12.93 11.98
CA ILE A 147 -18.90 13.47 11.99
C ILE A 147 -18.62 14.28 10.73
N ALA A 148 -17.63 15.18 10.80
CA ALA A 148 -17.18 15.97 9.67
C ALA A 148 -15.82 15.46 9.14
N ILE A 149 -15.64 15.52 7.82
CA ILE A 149 -14.37 15.21 7.14
C ILE A 149 -13.72 16.51 6.72
N LYS A 150 -12.53 16.79 7.24
CA LYS A 150 -11.70 17.92 6.84
C LYS A 150 -10.60 17.46 5.89
N VAL A 151 -10.27 18.27 4.88
CA VAL A 151 -9.38 17.85 3.81
C VAL A 151 -8.17 18.77 3.74
N ILE A 152 -6.98 18.20 3.84
CA ILE A 152 -5.70 18.90 3.65
C ILE A 152 -5.53 19.17 2.15
N PRO A 153 -5.41 20.44 1.73
CA PRO A 153 -5.20 20.78 0.33
C PRO A 153 -3.75 20.53 -0.11
N MET A 154 -3.53 20.58 -1.43
CA MET A 154 -2.22 20.47 -2.04
C MET A 154 -1.93 21.61 -3.00
N ASN A 155 -0.64 21.89 -3.25
CA ASN A 155 -0.18 22.79 -4.30
C ASN A 155 -0.24 22.13 -5.70
N ASP A 156 0.15 22.88 -6.73
CA ASP A 156 0.11 22.39 -8.12
C ASP A 156 1.22 21.37 -8.44
N LYS A 157 2.24 21.26 -7.61
CA LYS A 157 3.25 20.18 -7.70
C LYS A 157 2.75 18.84 -7.12
N GLY A 158 1.63 18.86 -6.41
CA GLY A 158 1.06 17.70 -5.73
C GLY A 158 1.69 17.46 -4.35
N GLU A 159 2.09 18.51 -3.64
CA GLU A 159 2.60 18.47 -2.27
C GLU A 159 1.54 19.02 -1.32
N LEU A 160 1.35 18.38 -0.16
CA LEU A 160 0.39 18.82 0.86
C LEU A 160 0.81 20.17 1.47
N LEU A 161 -0.17 21.05 1.71
CA LEU A 161 0.05 22.35 2.34
C LEU A 161 0.02 22.19 3.87
N LEU A 162 1.21 22.10 4.50
CA LEU A 162 1.32 21.80 5.92
C LEU A 162 0.83 22.93 6.83
N GLU A 163 0.92 24.19 6.40
CA GLU A 163 0.33 25.31 7.14
C GLU A 163 -1.20 25.20 7.18
N GLU A 164 -1.82 24.81 6.06
CA GLU A 164 -3.27 24.57 6.00
C GLU A 164 -3.65 23.35 6.86
N TYR A 165 -2.80 22.31 6.86
CA TYR A 165 -3.00 21.14 7.72
C TYR A 165 -3.06 21.53 9.19
N GLU A 166 -2.13 22.35 9.68
CA GLU A 166 -2.12 22.81 11.05
C GLU A 166 -3.37 23.64 11.40
N ASN A 167 -3.85 24.45 10.46
CA ASN A 167 -5.07 25.25 10.62
C ASN A 167 -6.37 24.43 10.67
N LEU A 168 -6.34 23.16 10.26
CA LEU A 168 -7.53 22.28 10.29
C LEU A 168 -7.87 21.76 11.69
N PHE A 169 -6.91 21.75 12.63
CA PHE A 169 -7.14 21.22 13.97
C PHE A 169 -8.10 22.08 14.79
N SER A 170 -8.98 21.41 15.50
CA SER A 170 -9.90 22.00 16.48
C SER A 170 -10.07 21.06 17.68
N GLU A 171 -10.79 21.47 18.71
CA GLU A 171 -11.15 20.60 19.84
C GLU A 171 -11.99 19.37 19.42
N ARG A 172 -12.61 19.44 18.25
CA ARG A 172 -13.41 18.37 17.66
C ARG A 172 -12.58 17.37 16.87
N THR A 173 -11.36 17.67 16.51
CA THR A 173 -10.50 16.75 15.75
C THR A 173 -10.14 15.54 16.60
N LYS A 174 -10.49 14.32 16.14
CA LYS A 174 -10.27 13.08 16.89
C LYS A 174 -9.20 12.18 16.28
N ILE A 175 -8.99 12.24 14.97
CA ILE A 175 -8.00 11.41 14.27
C ILE A 175 -7.59 12.08 12.96
N VAL A 176 -6.33 11.86 12.58
CA VAL A 176 -5.81 12.16 11.24
C VAL A 176 -5.62 10.83 10.51
N SER A 177 -6.05 10.74 9.26
CA SER A 177 -5.89 9.54 8.43
C SER A 177 -5.39 9.92 7.06
N VAL A 178 -4.09 9.64 6.78
CA VAL A 178 -3.42 10.12 5.57
C VAL A 178 -2.53 9.07 4.93
N THR A 179 -2.41 9.14 3.62
CA THR A 179 -1.48 8.28 2.86
C THR A 179 -0.04 8.78 3.00
N GLN A 180 0.90 7.85 3.15
CA GLN A 180 2.34 8.18 3.13
C GLN A 180 2.83 8.45 1.71
N VAL A 181 2.34 7.67 0.73
CA VAL A 181 2.70 7.83 -0.69
C VAL A 181 1.45 7.83 -1.53
N SER A 182 1.26 8.87 -2.32
CA SER A 182 0.12 8.98 -3.25
C SER A 182 0.22 7.91 -4.35
N ASN A 183 -0.83 7.11 -4.48
CA ASN A 183 -0.94 6.10 -5.54
C ASN A 183 -1.13 6.68 -6.95
N VAL A 184 -1.40 7.97 -7.06
CA VAL A 184 -1.57 8.69 -8.34
C VAL A 184 -0.34 9.54 -8.65
N LEU A 185 0.03 10.42 -7.70
CA LEU A 185 1.08 11.43 -7.92
C LEU A 185 2.48 10.88 -7.63
N GLY A 186 2.58 9.79 -6.87
CA GLY A 186 3.85 9.29 -6.36
C GLY A 186 4.45 10.18 -5.25
N THR A 187 3.81 11.28 -4.89
CA THR A 187 4.28 12.19 -3.83
C THR A 187 4.48 11.41 -2.53
N ILE A 188 5.65 11.56 -1.92
CA ILE A 188 5.96 11.06 -0.58
C ILE A 188 5.65 12.17 0.41
N ASN A 189 4.62 11.96 1.22
CA ASN A 189 4.19 12.93 2.22
C ASN A 189 5.10 12.90 3.45
N PRO A 190 5.37 14.05 4.10
CA PRO A 190 6.22 14.14 5.28
C PRO A 190 5.47 13.69 6.55
N VAL A 191 5.05 12.40 6.57
CA VAL A 191 4.14 11.88 7.60
C VAL A 191 4.73 11.93 9.01
N LYS A 192 6.06 11.89 9.18
CA LYS A 192 6.68 12.03 10.49
C LYS A 192 6.43 13.42 11.09
N GLU A 193 6.56 14.47 10.28
CA GLU A 193 6.23 15.84 10.68
C GLU A 193 4.73 15.99 10.93
N MET A 194 3.90 15.42 10.06
CA MET A 194 2.44 15.45 10.21
C MET A 194 1.98 14.75 11.49
N ILE A 195 2.60 13.61 11.85
CA ILE A 195 2.34 12.90 13.11
C ILE A 195 2.73 13.79 14.31
N ALA A 196 3.91 14.40 14.27
CA ALA A 196 4.35 15.29 15.36
C ALA A 196 3.39 16.47 15.57
N THR A 197 2.89 17.08 14.49
CA THR A 197 1.88 18.14 14.53
C THR A 197 0.58 17.63 15.16
N ALA A 198 0.05 16.49 14.70
CA ALA A 198 -1.18 15.92 15.27
C ALA A 198 -1.03 15.58 16.76
N HIS A 199 0.08 14.98 17.14
CA HIS A 199 0.36 14.65 18.55
C HIS A 199 0.48 15.90 19.45
N ALA A 200 1.00 17.02 18.92
CA ALA A 200 1.00 18.30 19.64
C ALA A 200 -0.43 18.80 19.96
N HIS A 201 -1.42 18.41 19.15
CA HIS A 201 -2.86 18.62 19.39
C HIS A 201 -3.53 17.48 20.17
N GLY A 202 -2.79 16.45 20.59
CA GLY A 202 -3.34 15.28 21.28
C GLY A 202 -4.17 14.34 20.37
N VAL A 203 -3.94 14.38 19.06
CA VAL A 203 -4.72 13.66 18.04
C VAL A 203 -3.89 12.49 17.48
N PRO A 204 -4.42 11.25 17.51
CA PRO A 204 -3.75 10.09 16.92
C PRO A 204 -3.77 10.12 15.40
N VAL A 205 -2.82 9.38 14.79
CA VAL A 205 -2.64 9.34 13.33
C VAL A 205 -2.64 7.91 12.81
N MET A 206 -3.47 7.66 11.79
CA MET A 206 -3.41 6.47 10.95
C MET A 206 -2.73 6.79 9.63
N ILE A 207 -1.74 5.98 9.27
CA ILE A 207 -0.99 6.09 8.00
C ILE A 207 -1.41 4.96 7.06
N ASP A 208 -1.91 5.32 5.88
CA ASP A 208 -2.03 4.39 4.76
C ASP A 208 -0.66 4.22 4.10
N GLY A 209 -0.05 3.06 4.38
CA GLY A 209 1.26 2.66 3.88
C GLY A 209 1.21 1.76 2.65
N ALA A 210 0.05 1.62 1.99
CA ALA A 210 -0.10 0.68 0.88
C ALA A 210 0.87 0.93 -0.29
N GLN A 211 1.25 2.17 -0.53
CA GLN A 211 2.21 2.55 -1.57
C GLN A 211 3.60 2.86 -1.04
N SER A 212 3.82 2.92 0.27
CA SER A 212 5.15 3.15 0.84
C SER A 212 5.87 1.84 1.16
N ILE A 213 5.14 0.85 1.67
CA ILE A 213 5.73 -0.41 2.16
C ILE A 213 6.58 -1.16 1.13
N PRO A 214 6.28 -1.18 -0.20
CA PRO A 214 7.11 -1.88 -1.17
C PRO A 214 8.36 -1.10 -1.60
N HIS A 215 8.41 0.22 -1.34
CA HIS A 215 9.37 1.13 -1.96
C HIS A 215 10.35 1.77 -0.99
N MET A 216 10.07 1.75 0.32
CA MET A 216 10.89 2.43 1.31
C MET A 216 10.83 1.71 2.67
N LYS A 217 11.88 1.92 3.47
CA LYS A 217 11.87 1.42 4.84
C LYS A 217 10.78 2.10 5.65
N VAL A 218 9.98 1.29 6.33
CA VAL A 218 8.97 1.74 7.29
C VAL A 218 9.42 1.33 8.69
N ASP A 219 9.51 2.30 9.58
CA ASP A 219 9.79 2.10 10.99
C ASP A 219 8.68 2.80 11.79
N VAL A 220 7.71 2.01 12.27
CA VAL A 220 6.52 2.56 12.92
C VAL A 220 6.83 3.20 14.27
N GLN A 221 7.94 2.81 14.93
CA GLN A 221 8.40 3.42 16.16
C GLN A 221 9.08 4.79 15.90
N ASP A 222 9.93 4.88 14.85
CA ASP A 222 10.57 6.13 14.46
C ASP A 222 9.56 7.15 13.91
N LEU A 223 8.54 6.67 13.19
CA LEU A 223 7.41 7.51 12.73
C LEU A 223 6.52 7.95 13.89
N ASP A 224 6.49 7.20 14.98
CA ASP A 224 5.54 7.34 16.09
C ASP A 224 4.06 7.23 15.62
N ALA A 225 3.80 6.46 14.56
CA ALA A 225 2.45 6.25 14.05
C ALA A 225 1.59 5.52 15.08
N ASP A 226 0.33 5.94 15.25
CA ASP A 226 -0.61 5.25 16.14
C ASP A 226 -1.20 4.02 15.44
N PHE A 227 -1.45 4.15 14.12
CA PHE A 227 -1.87 3.06 13.25
C PHE A 227 -1.13 3.14 11.91
N PHE A 228 -0.78 1.98 11.35
CA PHE A 228 -0.17 1.87 10.02
C PHE A 228 -0.79 0.66 9.29
N VAL A 229 -1.19 0.84 8.03
CA VAL A 229 -1.91 -0.18 7.29
C VAL A 229 -1.27 -0.44 5.92
N PHE A 230 -1.24 -1.70 5.49
CA PHE A 230 -0.77 -2.07 4.15
C PHE A 230 -1.37 -3.39 3.64
N SER A 231 -1.20 -3.64 2.35
CA SER A 231 -1.65 -4.85 1.66
C SER A 231 -0.48 -5.67 1.15
N GLY A 232 -0.54 -6.98 1.34
CA GLY A 232 0.51 -7.91 0.92
C GLY A 232 0.73 -7.95 -0.60
N HIS A 233 -0.34 -7.83 -1.39
CA HIS A 233 -0.26 -7.93 -2.86
C HIS A 233 0.52 -6.79 -3.52
N LYS A 234 0.83 -5.71 -2.82
CA LYS A 234 1.65 -4.61 -3.33
C LYS A 234 3.12 -4.74 -3.01
N ILE A 235 3.47 -5.58 -2.03
CA ILE A 235 4.86 -5.88 -1.64
C ILE A 235 5.22 -7.34 -1.97
N TYR A 236 4.97 -7.74 -3.21
CA TYR A 236 5.32 -9.06 -3.77
C TYR A 236 4.64 -10.27 -3.10
N GLY A 237 3.77 -10.03 -2.12
CA GLY A 237 3.00 -11.03 -1.37
C GLY A 237 1.68 -11.41 -2.07
N PRO A 238 0.94 -12.39 -1.53
CA PRO A 238 -0.33 -12.82 -2.09
C PRO A 238 -1.43 -11.76 -1.93
N THR A 239 -2.50 -11.91 -2.72
CA THR A 239 -3.76 -11.19 -2.52
C THR A 239 -4.50 -11.72 -1.30
N GLY A 240 -5.45 -10.95 -0.77
CA GLY A 240 -6.32 -11.39 0.33
C GLY A 240 -5.68 -11.34 1.72
N ILE A 241 -4.47 -10.82 1.83
CA ILE A 241 -3.78 -10.59 3.09
C ILE A 241 -3.29 -9.14 3.20
N GLY A 242 -3.41 -8.57 4.37
CA GLY A 242 -2.88 -7.27 4.76
C GLY A 242 -2.60 -7.21 6.25
N VAL A 243 -2.11 -6.08 6.67
CA VAL A 243 -1.68 -5.84 8.04
C VAL A 243 -2.21 -4.51 8.54
N LEU A 244 -2.74 -4.52 9.74
CA LEU A 244 -2.93 -3.36 10.59
C LEU A 244 -1.89 -3.42 11.71
N TYR A 245 -1.01 -2.44 11.75
CA TYR A 245 -0.25 -2.10 12.95
C TYR A 245 -1.04 -1.09 13.78
N GLY A 246 -1.09 -1.29 15.08
CA GLY A 246 -1.59 -0.31 16.02
C GLY A 246 -0.78 -0.33 17.30
N LYS A 247 -0.53 0.85 17.91
CA LYS A 247 0.04 0.91 19.25
C LYS A 247 -0.82 0.11 20.22
N GLU A 248 -0.20 -0.72 21.05
CA GLU A 248 -0.90 -1.63 21.99
C GLU A 248 -1.92 -0.90 22.84
N ASP A 249 -1.58 0.30 23.39
CA ASP A 249 -2.48 1.11 24.20
C ASP A 249 -3.76 1.52 23.47
N TRP A 250 -3.68 1.79 22.15
CA TRP A 250 -4.85 2.05 21.35
C TRP A 250 -5.67 0.79 21.10
N LEU A 251 -5.00 -0.31 20.72
CA LEU A 251 -5.67 -1.58 20.41
C LEU A 251 -6.39 -2.15 21.64
N GLU A 252 -5.84 -2.02 22.84
CA GLU A 252 -6.51 -2.45 24.08
C GLU A 252 -7.82 -1.69 24.32
N ARG A 253 -7.87 -0.42 23.99
CA ARG A 253 -9.02 0.46 24.18
C ARG A 253 -10.10 0.31 23.10
N LEU A 254 -9.72 -0.14 21.89
CA LEU A 254 -10.65 -0.29 20.79
C LEU A 254 -11.56 -1.53 20.99
N PRO A 255 -12.88 -1.42 20.75
CA PRO A 255 -13.76 -2.58 20.69
C PRO A 255 -13.42 -3.44 19.45
N PRO A 256 -13.74 -4.75 19.48
CA PRO A 256 -13.56 -5.59 18.32
C PRO A 256 -14.40 -5.13 17.14
N TYR A 257 -13.87 -5.37 15.93
CA TYR A 257 -14.52 -5.02 14.66
C TYR A 257 -15.53 -6.08 14.20
N GLN A 258 -15.15 -7.34 14.34
CA GLN A 258 -15.95 -8.51 13.96
C GLN A 258 -16.10 -9.43 15.16
N GLY A 259 -17.22 -10.15 15.23
CA GLY A 259 -17.46 -11.18 16.23
C GLY A 259 -17.50 -12.56 15.62
N GLY A 260 -16.93 -13.54 16.32
CA GLY A 260 -16.91 -14.94 15.87
C GLY A 260 -16.05 -15.83 16.74
N GLY A 261 -15.65 -16.96 16.20
CA GLY A 261 -14.64 -17.82 16.83
C GLY A 261 -13.25 -17.16 16.80
N GLU A 262 -12.29 -17.75 17.46
CA GLU A 262 -10.88 -17.33 17.64
C GLU A 262 -10.70 -16.07 18.50
N MET A 263 -11.51 -15.03 18.31
CA MET A 263 -11.37 -13.71 18.95
C MET A 263 -11.97 -13.62 20.36
N ILE A 264 -12.41 -14.73 20.93
CA ILE A 264 -13.08 -14.80 22.22
C ILE A 264 -12.30 -15.68 23.23
N GLN A 265 -12.39 -15.31 24.51
CA GLN A 265 -11.95 -16.13 25.63
C GLN A 265 -13.09 -17.03 26.12
N SER A 266 -14.29 -16.49 26.30
CA SER A 266 -15.48 -17.22 26.68
C SER A 266 -16.75 -16.58 26.13
N VAL A 267 -17.79 -17.38 25.89
CA VAL A 267 -19.09 -16.94 25.38
C VAL A 267 -20.22 -17.61 26.16
N SER A 268 -21.20 -16.83 26.60
CA SER A 268 -22.50 -17.30 27.01
C SER A 268 -23.58 -16.51 26.25
N PHE A 269 -24.83 -16.85 26.40
CA PHE A 269 -25.92 -16.06 25.79
C PHE A 269 -26.03 -14.65 26.38
N GLU A 270 -25.55 -14.44 27.61
CA GLU A 270 -25.63 -13.17 28.32
C GLU A 270 -24.37 -12.29 28.10
N LYS A 271 -23.21 -12.91 27.86
CA LYS A 271 -21.94 -12.18 27.82
C LYS A 271 -20.87 -12.89 27.01
N THR A 272 -20.08 -12.10 26.30
CA THR A 272 -18.82 -12.50 25.66
C THR A 272 -17.64 -11.84 26.38
N VAL A 273 -16.59 -12.61 26.63
CA VAL A 273 -15.27 -12.11 27.02
C VAL A 273 -14.35 -12.28 25.81
N PHE A 274 -13.78 -11.17 25.34
CA PHE A 274 -12.91 -11.17 24.17
C PHE A 274 -11.53 -11.71 24.49
N GLY A 275 -10.84 -12.23 23.48
CA GLY A 275 -9.47 -12.68 23.55
C GLY A 275 -8.48 -11.54 23.73
N GLU A 276 -7.25 -11.89 24.02
CA GLU A 276 -6.13 -10.94 24.08
C GLU A 276 -5.73 -10.45 22.67
N LEU A 277 -4.93 -9.38 22.63
CA LEU A 277 -4.25 -8.94 21.42
C LEU A 277 -3.22 -9.98 20.94
N PRO A 278 -3.10 -10.21 19.64
CA PRO A 278 -3.82 -9.57 18.52
C PRO A 278 -5.16 -10.23 18.21
N PHE A 279 -5.48 -11.37 18.80
CA PHE A 279 -6.61 -12.25 18.44
C PHE A 279 -7.98 -11.60 18.60
N LYS A 280 -8.12 -10.62 19.49
CA LYS A 280 -9.33 -9.80 19.67
C LYS A 280 -9.88 -9.21 18.35
N PHE A 281 -9.01 -8.99 17.36
CA PHE A 281 -9.36 -8.41 16.06
C PHE A 281 -9.35 -9.41 14.90
N GLU A 282 -9.09 -10.69 15.16
CA GLU A 282 -8.96 -11.73 14.15
C GLU A 282 -10.07 -12.78 14.33
N ALA A 283 -11.28 -12.47 13.85
CA ALA A 283 -12.44 -13.34 13.98
C ALA A 283 -12.47 -14.42 12.89
N GLY A 284 -12.72 -15.67 13.30
CA GLY A 284 -12.81 -16.83 12.40
C GLY A 284 -11.45 -17.42 12.07
N THR A 285 -11.43 -18.47 11.25
CA THR A 285 -10.17 -19.07 10.78
C THR A 285 -9.41 -18.06 9.91
N PRO A 286 -8.16 -17.70 10.28
CA PRO A 286 -7.37 -16.75 9.50
C PRO A 286 -6.87 -17.40 8.20
N ASP A 287 -6.45 -16.56 7.25
CA ASP A 287 -5.73 -17.02 6.05
C ASP A 287 -4.25 -17.29 6.40
N TYR A 288 -4.00 -18.39 7.12
CA TYR A 288 -2.66 -18.75 7.59
C TYR A 288 -1.69 -19.08 6.44
N ILE A 289 -2.20 -19.53 5.29
CA ILE A 289 -1.38 -19.76 4.08
C ILE A 289 -0.91 -18.42 3.48
N ALA A 290 -1.79 -17.44 3.35
CA ALA A 290 -1.41 -16.14 2.82
C ALA A 290 -0.48 -15.37 3.77
N THR A 291 -0.57 -15.57 5.09
CA THR A 291 0.36 -14.94 6.04
C THR A 291 1.78 -15.46 5.84
N THR A 292 1.95 -16.77 5.64
CA THR A 292 3.25 -17.37 5.31
C THR A 292 3.78 -16.86 3.97
N GLY A 293 2.92 -16.76 2.95
CA GLY A 293 3.28 -16.16 1.67
C GLY A 293 3.72 -14.70 1.78
N LEU A 294 3.05 -13.91 2.64
CA LEU A 294 3.45 -12.53 2.92
C LEU A 294 4.82 -12.48 3.63
N ALA A 295 5.03 -13.29 4.66
CA ALA A 295 6.32 -13.35 5.36
C ALA A 295 7.47 -13.68 4.39
N LYS A 296 7.27 -14.65 3.47
CA LYS A 296 8.26 -14.97 2.42
C LYS A 296 8.52 -13.82 1.46
N ALA A 297 7.50 -13.01 1.14
CA ALA A 297 7.69 -11.80 0.35
C ALA A 297 8.54 -10.75 1.09
N LEU A 298 8.30 -10.56 2.40
CA LEU A 298 9.09 -9.66 3.23
C LEU A 298 10.55 -10.16 3.40
N ASP A 299 10.76 -11.46 3.58
CA ASP A 299 12.10 -12.07 3.59
C ASP A 299 12.83 -11.83 2.26
N TYR A 300 12.14 -11.97 1.12
CA TYR A 300 12.68 -11.68 -0.21
C TYR A 300 13.12 -10.23 -0.34
N VAL A 301 12.27 -9.28 0.03
CA VAL A 301 12.55 -7.84 -0.01
C VAL A 301 13.71 -7.49 0.94
N THR A 302 13.71 -8.07 2.15
CA THR A 302 14.78 -7.86 3.13
C THR A 302 16.12 -8.41 2.62
N GLY A 303 16.09 -9.56 1.92
CA GLY A 303 17.29 -10.17 1.32
C GLY A 303 17.91 -9.31 0.21
N ILE A 304 17.11 -8.54 -0.53
CA ILE A 304 17.60 -7.55 -1.51
C ILE A 304 18.07 -6.28 -0.77
N GLY A 305 17.30 -5.85 0.21
CA GLY A 305 17.44 -4.59 0.93
C GLY A 305 16.56 -3.47 0.36
N LEU A 306 15.83 -2.77 1.23
CA LEU A 306 14.93 -1.69 0.82
C LEU A 306 15.67 -0.47 0.26
N ASP A 307 16.86 -0.12 0.78
CA ASP A 307 17.63 1.01 0.27
C ASP A 307 18.11 0.78 -1.18
N PRO A 308 18.68 -0.38 -1.56
CA PRO A 308 18.93 -0.72 -2.96
C PRO A 308 17.70 -0.68 -3.85
N ILE A 309 16.55 -1.20 -3.37
CA ILE A 309 15.28 -1.16 -4.10
C ILE A 309 14.86 0.29 -4.36
N ALA A 310 14.82 1.11 -3.31
CA ALA A 310 14.45 2.52 -3.40
C ALA A 310 15.35 3.29 -4.37
N LEU A 311 16.67 3.03 -4.33
CA LEU A 311 17.64 3.66 -5.25
C LEU A 311 17.38 3.25 -6.71
N HIS A 312 17.19 1.96 -6.98
CA HIS A 312 16.91 1.46 -8.32
C HIS A 312 15.62 2.06 -8.89
N GLU A 313 14.54 2.04 -8.12
CA GLU A 313 13.24 2.58 -8.52
C GLU A 313 13.30 4.11 -8.70
N HIS A 314 14.07 4.81 -7.87
CA HIS A 314 14.32 6.25 -8.04
C HIS A 314 15.05 6.54 -9.35
N GLU A 315 16.14 5.81 -9.67
CA GLU A 315 16.86 5.95 -10.93
C GLU A 315 15.96 5.70 -12.14
N LEU A 316 15.09 4.67 -12.09
CA LEU A 316 14.11 4.41 -13.14
C LEU A 316 13.09 5.54 -13.27
N THR A 317 12.63 6.06 -12.15
CA THR A 317 11.64 7.16 -12.12
C THR A 317 12.24 8.44 -12.72
N VAL A 318 13.46 8.81 -12.33
CA VAL A 318 14.16 9.98 -12.89
C VAL A 318 14.36 9.80 -14.39
N TYR A 319 14.83 8.63 -14.82
CA TYR A 319 15.03 8.31 -16.24
C TYR A 319 13.70 8.40 -17.01
N ALA A 320 12.64 7.79 -16.49
CA ALA A 320 11.31 7.83 -17.12
C ALA A 320 10.76 9.26 -17.21
N MET A 321 10.90 10.06 -16.15
CA MET A 321 10.47 11.47 -16.15
C MET A 321 11.19 12.29 -17.23
N GLN A 322 12.50 12.09 -17.40
CA GLN A 322 13.27 12.75 -18.46
C GLN A 322 12.74 12.35 -19.85
N ARG A 323 12.66 11.04 -20.11
CA ARG A 323 12.23 10.50 -21.40
C ARG A 323 10.80 10.89 -21.76
N LEU A 324 9.87 10.85 -20.80
CA LEU A 324 8.49 11.25 -21.03
C LEU A 324 8.37 12.76 -21.34
N LYS A 325 9.16 13.63 -20.70
CA LYS A 325 9.16 15.08 -20.98
C LYS A 325 9.64 15.45 -22.37
N GLU A 326 10.34 14.56 -23.07
CA GLU A 326 10.76 14.75 -24.48
C GLU A 326 9.58 14.54 -25.46
N ILE A 327 8.49 13.89 -25.03
CA ILE A 327 7.31 13.64 -25.88
C ILE A 327 6.50 14.93 -26.00
N PRO A 328 6.17 15.39 -27.25
CA PRO A 328 5.35 16.58 -27.45
C PRO A 328 3.99 16.49 -26.73
N ASN A 329 3.56 17.60 -26.14
CA ASN A 329 2.30 17.73 -25.42
C ASN A 329 2.11 16.76 -24.23
N MET A 330 3.20 16.23 -23.70
CA MET A 330 3.20 15.43 -22.47
C MET A 330 2.83 16.31 -21.27
N ARG A 331 1.86 15.87 -20.48
CA ARG A 331 1.48 16.48 -19.21
C ARG A 331 1.69 15.44 -18.11
N ILE A 332 2.63 15.71 -17.19
CA ILE A 332 2.90 14.84 -16.03
C ILE A 332 2.23 15.46 -14.81
N PHE A 333 1.62 14.62 -13.98
CA PHE A 333 0.96 15.01 -12.73
C PHE A 333 1.78 14.50 -11.53
N GLY A 334 2.01 15.37 -10.55
CA GLY A 334 2.84 15.06 -9.39
C GLY A 334 4.32 15.22 -9.70
N GLU A 335 4.81 16.46 -9.60
CA GLU A 335 6.21 16.83 -9.72
C GLU A 335 6.80 17.29 -8.38
N ALA A 336 6.37 16.61 -7.29
CA ALA A 336 6.92 16.84 -5.95
C ALA A 336 8.40 16.49 -5.91
N GLU A 337 9.16 17.19 -5.05
CA GLU A 337 10.59 16.95 -4.85
C GLU A 337 10.86 15.51 -4.36
N HIS A 338 10.02 15.04 -3.44
CA HIS A 338 10.08 13.67 -2.93
C HIS A 338 9.02 12.81 -3.63
N LYS A 339 9.49 11.95 -4.52
CA LYS A 339 8.63 11.15 -5.39
C LYS A 339 9.04 9.67 -5.39
N SER A 340 8.05 8.82 -5.24
CA SER A 340 8.15 7.36 -5.41
C SER A 340 8.01 6.96 -6.88
N SER A 341 8.11 5.67 -7.16
CA SER A 341 8.15 5.05 -8.49
C SER A 341 6.81 5.02 -9.25
N VAL A 342 6.02 6.08 -9.13
CA VAL A 342 4.71 6.24 -9.79
C VAL A 342 4.70 7.49 -10.63
N ILE A 343 4.30 7.38 -11.91
CA ILE A 343 4.17 8.51 -12.84
C ILE A 343 2.79 8.47 -13.48
N SER A 344 1.99 9.51 -13.27
CA SER A 344 0.70 9.73 -13.92
C SER A 344 0.83 10.81 -14.99
N PHE A 345 0.28 10.56 -16.17
CA PHE A 345 0.44 11.47 -17.31
C PHE A 345 -0.74 11.45 -18.28
N LEU A 346 -0.81 12.48 -19.12
CA LEU A 346 -1.67 12.58 -20.31
C LEU A 346 -0.83 13.10 -21.49
N VAL A 347 -1.27 12.82 -22.72
CA VAL A 347 -0.58 13.26 -23.95
C VAL A 347 -1.57 13.95 -24.86
N GLY A 348 -1.40 15.26 -25.05
CA GLY A 348 -2.29 16.09 -25.88
C GLY A 348 -3.76 15.89 -25.51
N ASP A 349 -4.59 15.65 -26.51
CA ASP A 349 -6.04 15.41 -26.36
C ASP A 349 -6.39 13.90 -26.42
N ILE A 350 -5.39 13.01 -26.38
CA ILE A 350 -5.62 11.56 -26.40
C ILE A 350 -6.27 11.13 -25.09
N HIS A 351 -7.45 10.53 -25.17
CA HIS A 351 -8.14 10.04 -23.99
C HIS A 351 -7.29 8.94 -23.30
N HIS A 352 -7.15 8.99 -21.96
CA HIS A 352 -6.29 8.08 -21.23
C HIS A 352 -6.62 6.59 -21.47
N LEU A 353 -7.90 6.26 -21.65
CA LEU A 353 -8.34 4.89 -21.91
C LEU A 353 -7.87 4.40 -23.30
N ASP A 354 -7.95 5.28 -24.32
CA ASP A 354 -7.49 4.95 -25.66
C ASP A 354 -5.98 4.73 -25.69
N LEU A 355 -5.23 5.64 -25.05
CA LEU A 355 -3.77 5.50 -24.95
C LEU A 355 -3.39 4.18 -24.24
N GLY A 356 -3.99 3.87 -23.10
CA GLY A 356 -3.72 2.62 -22.38
C GLY A 356 -4.11 1.38 -23.17
N THR A 357 -5.25 1.39 -23.86
CA THR A 357 -5.70 0.28 -24.69
C THR A 357 -4.76 0.01 -25.86
N LEU A 358 -4.25 1.06 -26.50
CA LEU A 358 -3.31 0.92 -27.61
C LEU A 358 -1.91 0.49 -27.13
N LEU A 359 -1.46 0.95 -25.95
CA LEU A 359 -0.23 0.47 -25.31
C LEU A 359 -0.31 -1.04 -24.98
N ASP A 360 -1.45 -1.50 -24.47
CA ASP A 360 -1.69 -2.93 -24.20
C ASP A 360 -1.48 -3.79 -25.45
N ARG A 361 -1.95 -3.33 -26.64
CA ARG A 361 -1.70 -4.01 -27.93
C ARG A 361 -0.22 -4.09 -28.31
N LEU A 362 0.60 -3.25 -27.70
CA LEU A 362 2.07 -3.29 -27.84
C LEU A 362 2.76 -4.14 -26.76
N GLY A 363 2.00 -4.80 -25.87
CA GLY A 363 2.51 -5.59 -24.75
C GLY A 363 2.88 -4.78 -23.52
N ILE A 364 2.47 -3.50 -23.46
CA ILE A 364 2.80 -2.57 -22.38
C ILE A 364 1.61 -2.41 -21.46
N ALA A 365 1.68 -2.97 -20.27
CA ALA A 365 0.64 -2.91 -19.25
C ALA A 365 0.80 -1.67 -18.37
N VAL A 366 -0.09 -0.72 -18.53
CA VAL A 366 -0.24 0.50 -17.71
C VAL A 366 -1.64 0.56 -17.12
N ARG A 367 -1.86 1.42 -16.15
CA ARG A 367 -3.19 1.67 -15.60
C ARG A 367 -3.80 2.94 -16.17
N THR A 368 -5.14 2.96 -16.34
CA THR A 368 -5.87 4.13 -16.79
C THR A 368 -7.06 4.44 -15.88
N GLY A 369 -7.49 5.71 -15.84
CA GLY A 369 -8.65 6.16 -15.10
C GLY A 369 -8.32 7.00 -13.87
N HIS A 370 -9.24 7.03 -12.91
CA HIS A 370 -9.11 7.83 -11.69
C HIS A 370 -8.32 7.16 -10.55
N HIS A 371 -7.83 5.94 -10.75
CA HIS A 371 -6.97 5.19 -9.81
C HIS A 371 -7.53 5.09 -8.37
N CYS A 372 -8.85 5.01 -8.22
CA CYS A 372 -9.56 5.06 -6.93
C CYS A 372 -9.23 6.33 -6.11
N ALA A 373 -9.01 7.47 -6.78
CA ALA A 373 -8.74 8.77 -6.19
C ALA A 373 -9.51 9.88 -6.96
N GLU A 374 -10.81 9.70 -7.14
CA GLU A 374 -11.65 10.61 -7.92
C GLU A 374 -11.65 12.06 -7.38
N PRO A 375 -11.65 12.34 -6.04
CA PRO A 375 -11.51 13.70 -5.55
C PRO A 375 -10.23 14.39 -6.00
N LEU A 376 -9.11 13.66 -6.11
CA LEU A 376 -7.86 14.17 -6.64
C LEU A 376 -7.97 14.50 -8.13
N MET A 377 -8.64 13.67 -8.95
CA MET A 377 -8.89 13.97 -10.37
C MET A 377 -9.69 15.26 -10.53
N ARG A 378 -10.71 15.47 -9.70
CA ARG A 378 -11.49 16.72 -9.67
C ARG A 378 -10.62 17.94 -9.31
N ARG A 379 -9.72 17.80 -8.31
CA ARG A 379 -8.76 18.86 -7.94
C ARG A 379 -7.81 19.21 -9.10
N LEU A 380 -7.42 18.21 -9.90
CA LEU A 380 -6.56 18.38 -11.07
C LEU A 380 -7.33 18.86 -12.32
N GLY A 381 -8.66 18.88 -12.30
CA GLY A 381 -9.50 19.28 -13.42
C GLY A 381 -9.47 18.31 -14.60
N ILE A 382 -9.32 17.00 -14.33
CA ILE A 382 -9.21 15.92 -15.33
C ILE A 382 -10.12 14.75 -14.96
N GLU A 383 -10.46 13.91 -15.93
CA GLU A 383 -11.27 12.71 -15.72
C GLU A 383 -10.44 11.51 -15.23
N GLY A 384 -9.19 11.44 -15.63
CA GLY A 384 -8.27 10.37 -15.31
C GLY A 384 -6.91 10.55 -15.96
N THR A 385 -5.99 9.63 -15.68
CA THR A 385 -4.65 9.61 -16.25
C THR A 385 -4.28 8.23 -16.75
N VAL A 386 -3.21 8.14 -17.54
CA VAL A 386 -2.41 6.91 -17.66
C VAL A 386 -1.38 6.93 -16.55
N ARG A 387 -1.19 5.79 -15.89
CA ARG A 387 -0.21 5.64 -14.79
C ARG A 387 0.75 4.51 -15.09
N ALA A 388 2.03 4.82 -15.11
CA ALA A 388 3.12 3.84 -15.07
C ALA A 388 3.70 3.78 -13.65
N SER A 389 4.01 2.60 -13.17
CA SER A 389 4.62 2.38 -11.85
C SER A 389 5.65 1.26 -11.93
N PHE A 390 6.80 1.49 -11.28
CA PHE A 390 7.95 0.61 -11.34
C PHE A 390 8.09 -0.22 -10.07
N ALA A 391 8.76 -1.36 -10.19
CA ALA A 391 9.13 -2.24 -9.10
C ALA A 391 10.56 -2.77 -9.33
N VAL A 392 11.09 -3.52 -8.38
CA VAL A 392 12.47 -4.02 -8.36
C VAL A 392 12.94 -4.70 -9.66
N TYR A 393 12.03 -5.30 -10.40
CA TYR A 393 12.34 -6.06 -11.63
C TYR A 393 12.24 -5.25 -12.93
N ASN A 394 11.80 -3.98 -12.86
CA ASN A 394 11.68 -3.16 -14.07
C ASN A 394 13.05 -2.61 -14.52
N THR A 395 13.16 -2.32 -15.82
CA THR A 395 14.42 -1.93 -16.45
C THR A 395 14.28 -0.64 -17.26
N LYS A 396 15.41 -0.01 -17.61
CA LYS A 396 15.44 1.17 -18.49
C LYS A 396 14.92 0.85 -19.89
N GLU A 397 15.16 -0.36 -20.38
CA GLU A 397 14.64 -0.83 -21.66
C GLU A 397 13.10 -0.89 -21.67
N GLU A 398 12.47 -1.20 -20.54
CA GLU A 398 11.01 -1.14 -20.39
C GLU A 398 10.48 0.30 -20.39
N VAL A 399 11.25 1.24 -19.83
CA VAL A 399 10.94 2.68 -19.94
C VAL A 399 11.03 3.13 -21.40
N ASP A 400 12.09 2.74 -22.13
CA ASP A 400 12.25 3.06 -23.55
C ASP A 400 11.13 2.45 -24.40
N ALA A 401 10.69 1.24 -24.08
CA ALA A 401 9.54 0.60 -24.73
C ALA A 401 8.24 1.39 -24.48
N LEU A 402 8.03 1.89 -23.25
CA LEU A 402 6.88 2.76 -22.93
C LEU A 402 6.91 4.04 -23.76
N VAL A 403 8.04 4.74 -23.81
CA VAL A 403 8.21 5.99 -24.56
C VAL A 403 7.94 5.76 -26.06
N ALA A 404 8.59 4.75 -26.65
CA ALA A 404 8.38 4.40 -28.06
C ALA A 404 6.93 3.99 -28.34
N GLY A 405 6.27 3.30 -27.40
CA GLY A 405 4.86 2.96 -27.48
C GLY A 405 3.97 4.20 -27.52
N ILE A 406 4.20 5.15 -26.61
CA ILE A 406 3.47 6.43 -26.55
C ILE A 406 3.68 7.24 -27.85
N GLU A 407 4.92 7.40 -28.31
CA GLU A 407 5.22 8.11 -29.56
C GLU A 407 4.53 7.47 -30.77
N ARG A 408 4.49 6.13 -30.81
CA ARG A 408 3.79 5.40 -31.88
C ARG A 408 2.28 5.64 -31.84
N VAL A 409 1.67 5.59 -30.65
CA VAL A 409 0.24 5.84 -30.48
C VAL A 409 -0.09 7.28 -30.80
N SER A 410 0.71 8.24 -30.36
CA SER A 410 0.50 9.68 -30.61
C SER A 410 0.48 10.06 -32.10
N LYS A 411 1.10 9.25 -32.97
CA LYS A 411 1.06 9.46 -34.44
C LYS A 411 -0.26 9.00 -35.07
N MET A 412 -1.15 8.35 -34.31
CA MET A 412 -2.45 7.90 -34.78
C MET A 412 -3.55 8.93 -34.58
N PHE A 413 -3.28 9.94 -33.76
CA PHE A 413 -4.17 11.05 -33.43
C PHE A 413 -3.58 12.39 -33.93
#